data_b5a5d65536c36408b1dfaa4b885f5ace
#
_entry.id   b5a5d65536c36408b1dfaa4b885f5ace
#
_cell.length_a   1.000
_cell.length_b   1.000
_cell.length_c   1.000
_cell.angle_alpha   90.00
_cell.angle_beta   90.00
_cell.angle_gamma   90.00
#
_symmetry.space_group_name_H-M   'P 1'
#
loop_
_entity.id
_entity.type
_entity.pdbx_description
1 polymer ?
#
loop_
_entity_poly.entity_id
_entity_poly.type
_entity_poly.pdbx_seq_one_letter_code
_entity_poly.pdbx_strand_id
1 'polypeptide(L)'
;MSPSSSPSSAFLAGRIFLPFALGYYLSYLLRTVNAVISPDLTGELGLSAADLGLLTSTYFFAFGLAQIPVGIALDRFGPRRVEAALLLITGLGAVLFATGDGLPTLASARGLIGLGVSACLMGGLKGFTLWFPREKLASMTGYIMSCGALGAVTASAPLEALLPFIGWRGAFWMVAALSVGSAALIFFSMHDKDGSHGSETLQEALRGVREVPVAREVWC
;
A
#
# COMPACT_ATOMS: atom_id res chain seq x y z
N MET A 1 -26.99 23.87 -22.64
CA MET A 1 -26.07 23.36 -21.59
C MET A 1 -26.80 22.29 -20.81
N SER A 2 -26.55 21.01 -21.11
CA SER A 2 -27.15 19.90 -20.39
C SER A 2 -26.48 19.79 -19.00
N PRO A 3 -27.23 19.60 -17.90
CA PRO A 3 -26.63 19.39 -16.61
C PRO A 3 -25.88 18.06 -16.64
N SER A 4 -24.54 18.12 -16.51
CA SER A 4 -23.73 16.93 -16.31
C SER A 4 -24.19 16.24 -15.03
N SER A 5 -24.86 15.11 -15.16
CA SER A 5 -25.29 14.28 -14.05
C SER A 5 -24.07 13.90 -13.21
N SER A 6 -23.97 14.46 -12.01
CA SER A 6 -22.94 14.04 -11.06
C SER A 6 -23.10 12.52 -10.81
N PRO A 7 -22.02 11.75 -10.90
CA PRO A 7 -22.11 10.30 -10.69
C PRO A 7 -22.70 10.01 -9.30
N SER A 8 -23.56 8.99 -9.22
CA SER A 8 -24.22 8.64 -7.96
C SER A 8 -23.19 8.30 -6.87
N SER A 9 -23.50 8.60 -5.62
CA SER A 9 -22.60 8.32 -4.48
C SER A 9 -22.24 6.83 -4.37
N ALA A 10 -23.15 5.94 -4.75
CA ALA A 10 -22.91 4.49 -4.79
C ALA A 10 -21.90 4.09 -5.87
N PHE A 11 -21.95 4.75 -7.03
CA PHE A 11 -20.96 4.55 -8.11
C PHE A 11 -19.55 4.97 -7.68
N LEU A 12 -19.42 6.11 -7.02
CA LEU A 12 -18.14 6.60 -6.49
C LEU A 12 -17.59 5.69 -5.39
N ALA A 13 -18.45 5.21 -4.49
CA ALA A 13 -18.06 4.29 -3.43
C ALA A 13 -17.55 2.94 -3.98
N GLY A 14 -18.29 2.34 -4.92
CA GLY A 14 -17.91 1.03 -5.47
C GLY A 14 -16.70 1.06 -6.39
N ARG A 15 -16.59 2.08 -7.24
CA ARG A 15 -15.54 2.13 -8.28
C ARG A 15 -14.27 2.85 -7.87
N ILE A 16 -14.34 3.71 -6.89
CA ILE A 16 -13.17 4.52 -6.48
C ILE A 16 -12.75 4.17 -5.07
N PHE A 17 -13.65 4.26 -4.08
CA PHE A 17 -13.26 4.04 -2.70
C PHE A 17 -12.82 2.59 -2.44
N LEU A 18 -13.62 1.60 -2.86
CA LEU A 18 -13.37 0.19 -2.52
C LEU A 18 -12.01 -0.34 -3.00
N PRO A 19 -11.55 -0.08 -4.25
CA PRO A 19 -10.25 -0.55 -4.69
C PRO A 19 -9.08 0.01 -3.86
N PHE A 20 -9.10 1.30 -3.55
CA PHE A 20 -8.07 1.93 -2.70
C PHE A 20 -8.14 1.45 -1.24
N ALA A 21 -9.34 1.26 -0.72
CA ALA A 21 -9.55 0.73 0.63
C ALA A 21 -8.99 -0.69 0.76
N LEU A 22 -9.13 -1.53 -0.29
CA LEU A 22 -8.54 -2.86 -0.36
C LEU A 22 -7.01 -2.80 -0.38
N GLY A 23 -6.41 -1.90 -1.14
CA GLY A 23 -4.97 -1.68 -1.16
C GLY A 23 -4.45 -1.29 0.23
N TYR A 24 -5.12 -0.37 0.90
CA TYR A 24 -4.72 0.06 2.24
C TYR A 24 -4.97 -1.01 3.32
N TYR A 25 -6.04 -1.78 3.20
CA TYR A 25 -6.28 -2.98 4.00
C TYR A 25 -5.11 -3.97 3.89
N LEU A 26 -4.67 -4.29 2.67
CA LEU A 26 -3.52 -5.17 2.43
C LEU A 26 -2.22 -4.60 3.01
N SER A 27 -2.02 -3.28 2.93
CA SER A 27 -0.86 -2.62 3.51
C SER A 27 -0.74 -2.85 5.01
N TYR A 28 -1.84 -2.74 5.75
CA TYR A 28 -1.86 -2.99 7.20
C TYR A 28 -1.79 -4.47 7.56
N LEU A 29 -2.47 -5.32 6.79
CA LEU A 29 -2.37 -6.76 6.94
C LEU A 29 -0.91 -7.23 6.83
N LEU A 30 -0.21 -6.80 5.78
CA LEU A 30 1.19 -7.15 5.51
C LEU A 30 2.18 -6.55 6.51
N ARG A 31 1.83 -5.45 7.14
CA ARG A 31 2.60 -4.83 8.22
C ARG A 31 2.55 -5.69 9.50
N THR A 32 1.40 -6.26 9.80
CA THR A 32 1.15 -7.00 11.05
C THR A 32 1.48 -8.49 10.94
N VAL A 33 1.32 -9.09 9.75
CA VAL A 33 1.42 -10.54 9.53
C VAL A 33 2.71 -11.17 10.04
N ASN A 34 3.83 -10.43 10.00
CA ASN A 34 5.13 -10.95 10.41
C ASN A 34 5.18 -11.41 11.87
N ALA A 35 4.49 -10.70 12.75
CA ALA A 35 4.40 -11.07 14.16
C ALA A 35 3.67 -12.40 14.37
N VAL A 36 2.61 -12.64 13.57
CA VAL A 36 1.75 -13.82 13.70
C VAL A 36 2.41 -15.08 13.15
N ILE A 37 3.16 -14.97 12.03
CA ILE A 37 3.85 -16.11 11.42
C ILE A 37 5.24 -16.37 12.01
N SER A 38 5.71 -15.54 12.96
CA SER A 38 7.06 -15.67 13.53
C SER A 38 7.34 -17.02 14.17
N PRO A 39 6.39 -17.69 14.88
CA PRO A 39 6.62 -19.03 15.40
C PRO A 39 6.85 -20.07 14.31
N ASP A 40 6.09 -19.99 13.20
CA ASP A 40 6.24 -20.90 12.07
C ASP A 40 7.60 -20.72 11.38
N LEU A 41 8.02 -19.47 11.16
CA LEU A 41 9.33 -19.14 10.56
C LEU A 41 10.48 -19.61 11.45
N THR A 42 10.36 -19.47 12.76
CA THR A 42 11.35 -19.98 13.71
C THR A 42 11.39 -21.51 13.72
N GLY A 43 10.22 -22.17 13.77
CA GLY A 43 10.10 -23.62 13.82
C GLY A 43 10.55 -24.32 12.52
N GLU A 44 10.18 -23.77 11.35
CA GLU A 44 10.43 -24.41 10.05
C GLU A 44 11.80 -24.02 9.46
N LEU A 45 12.17 -22.74 9.55
CA LEU A 45 13.38 -22.22 8.91
C LEU A 45 14.51 -21.92 9.90
N GLY A 46 14.30 -22.14 11.20
CA GLY A 46 15.29 -21.90 12.23
C GLY A 46 15.68 -20.42 12.40
N LEU A 47 14.80 -19.49 12.02
CA LEU A 47 15.10 -18.06 12.09
C LEU A 47 15.18 -17.59 13.55
N SER A 48 16.22 -16.83 13.85
CA SER A 48 16.40 -16.19 15.16
C SER A 48 15.50 -14.95 15.31
N ALA A 49 15.37 -14.46 16.54
CA ALA A 49 14.69 -13.18 16.80
C ALA A 49 15.34 -12.00 16.06
N ALA A 50 16.68 -12.03 15.86
CA ALA A 50 17.38 -11.02 15.07
C ALA A 50 16.99 -11.07 13.59
N ASP A 51 16.83 -12.27 13.02
CA ASP A 51 16.40 -12.46 11.63
C ASP A 51 14.97 -11.95 11.42
N LEU A 52 14.06 -12.24 12.35
CA LEU A 52 12.68 -11.70 12.32
C LEU A 52 12.67 -10.17 12.42
N GLY A 53 13.55 -9.61 13.25
CA GLY A 53 13.80 -8.17 13.32
C GLY A 53 14.30 -7.60 11.99
N LEU A 54 15.21 -8.29 11.30
CA LEU A 54 15.72 -7.91 9.98
C LEU A 54 14.61 -7.92 8.94
N LEU A 55 13.75 -8.95 8.90
CA LEU A 55 12.61 -9.01 7.99
C LEU A 55 11.66 -7.83 8.17
N THR A 56 11.40 -7.46 9.42
CA THR A 56 10.54 -6.31 9.76
C THR A 56 11.22 -4.99 9.37
N SER A 57 12.51 -4.85 9.68
CA SER A 57 13.28 -3.64 9.35
C SER A 57 13.40 -3.42 7.85
N THR A 58 13.65 -4.48 7.07
CA THR A 58 13.73 -4.41 5.61
C THR A 58 12.43 -3.93 4.98
N TYR A 59 11.29 -4.41 5.50
CA TYR A 59 9.97 -3.92 5.07
C TYR A 59 9.81 -2.42 5.31
N PHE A 60 10.05 -1.95 6.55
CA PHE A 60 9.87 -0.54 6.88
C PHE A 60 10.90 0.37 6.22
N PHE A 61 12.12 -0.11 6.06
CA PHE A 61 13.17 0.63 5.35
C PHE A 61 12.80 0.86 3.88
N ALA A 62 12.40 -0.20 3.17
CA ALA A 62 11.96 -0.09 1.79
C ALA A 62 10.70 0.79 1.66
N PHE A 63 9.74 0.63 2.57
CA PHE A 63 8.53 1.46 2.64
C PHE A 63 8.89 2.94 2.84
N GLY A 64 9.77 3.27 3.79
CA GLY A 64 10.17 4.64 4.08
C GLY A 64 10.97 5.28 2.94
N LEU A 65 11.92 4.53 2.37
CA LEU A 65 12.74 5.00 1.24
C LEU A 65 11.89 5.30 0.00
N ALA A 66 10.82 4.55 -0.19
CA ALA A 66 9.90 4.72 -1.31
C ALA A 66 9.00 5.96 -1.21
N GLN A 67 8.81 6.58 -0.03
CA GLN A 67 7.82 7.64 0.18
C GLN A 67 8.03 8.85 -0.75
N ILE A 68 9.27 9.30 -0.90
CA ILE A 68 9.58 10.46 -1.76
C ILE A 68 9.39 10.11 -3.25
N PRO A 69 10.02 9.05 -3.80
CA PRO A 69 9.84 8.71 -5.21
C PRO A 69 8.39 8.34 -5.57
N VAL A 70 7.67 7.71 -4.65
CA VAL A 70 6.24 7.38 -4.85
C VAL A 70 5.38 8.64 -4.86
N GLY A 71 5.64 9.62 -3.99
CA GLY A 71 4.98 10.93 -4.04
C GLY A 71 5.11 11.57 -5.42
N ILE A 72 6.34 11.66 -5.93
CA ILE A 72 6.63 12.20 -7.28
C ILE A 72 5.95 11.39 -8.38
N ALA A 73 5.97 10.06 -8.28
CA ALA A 73 5.32 9.19 -9.24
C ALA A 73 3.79 9.39 -9.26
N LEU A 74 3.17 9.52 -8.08
CA LEU A 74 1.74 9.82 -7.94
C LEU A 74 1.37 11.16 -8.58
N ASP A 75 2.22 12.18 -8.47
CA ASP A 75 1.98 13.49 -9.08
C ASP A 75 2.11 13.42 -10.61
N ARG A 76 3.05 12.66 -11.11
CA ARG A 76 3.33 12.56 -12.54
C ARG A 76 2.42 11.59 -13.29
N PHE A 77 2.18 10.40 -12.74
CA PHE A 77 1.49 9.29 -13.43
C PHE A 77 0.08 9.04 -12.92
N GLY A 78 -0.31 9.73 -11.84
CA GLY A 78 -1.61 9.58 -11.18
C GLY A 78 -1.74 8.34 -10.29
N PRO A 79 -2.72 8.35 -9.38
CA PRO A 79 -2.87 7.29 -8.37
C PRO A 79 -3.22 5.93 -8.96
N ARG A 80 -4.00 5.88 -10.04
CA ARG A 80 -4.42 4.64 -10.70
C ARG A 80 -3.24 3.78 -11.15
N ARG A 81 -2.33 4.37 -11.93
CA ARG A 81 -1.20 3.63 -12.54
C ARG A 81 -0.16 3.26 -11.50
N VAL A 82 0.17 4.21 -10.63
CA VAL A 82 1.21 4.04 -9.62
C VAL A 82 0.81 2.98 -8.60
N GLU A 83 -0.40 3.06 -8.05
CA GLU A 83 -0.84 2.10 -7.04
C GLU A 83 -1.06 0.71 -7.63
N ALA A 84 -1.63 0.61 -8.83
CA ALA A 84 -1.76 -0.69 -9.50
C ALA A 84 -0.40 -1.34 -9.77
N ALA A 85 0.59 -0.59 -10.27
CA ALA A 85 1.93 -1.10 -10.50
C ALA A 85 2.62 -1.55 -9.20
N LEU A 86 2.50 -0.77 -8.14
CA LEU A 86 3.09 -1.08 -6.84
C LEU A 86 2.41 -2.28 -6.16
N LEU A 87 1.09 -2.44 -6.30
CA LEU A 87 0.39 -3.64 -5.81
C LEU A 87 0.80 -4.91 -6.58
N LEU A 88 1.16 -4.82 -7.86
CA LEU A 88 1.77 -5.94 -8.58
C LEU A 88 3.15 -6.30 -8.01
N ILE A 89 3.96 -5.30 -7.63
CA ILE A 89 5.23 -5.52 -6.92
C ILE A 89 4.98 -6.19 -5.56
N THR A 90 3.93 -5.77 -4.84
CA THR A 90 3.51 -6.44 -3.60
C THR A 90 3.18 -7.91 -3.85
N GLY A 91 2.42 -8.20 -4.91
CA GLY A 91 2.07 -9.58 -5.30
C GLY A 91 3.31 -10.42 -5.60
N LEU A 92 4.27 -9.88 -6.38
CA LEU A 92 5.55 -10.53 -6.65
C LEU A 92 6.35 -10.78 -5.37
N GLY A 93 6.41 -9.80 -4.47
CA GLY A 93 7.06 -9.94 -3.17
C GLY A 93 6.38 -11.02 -2.32
N ALA A 94 5.05 -11.11 -2.34
CA ALA A 94 4.30 -12.14 -1.60
C ALA A 94 4.56 -13.53 -2.17
N VAL A 95 4.62 -13.69 -3.50
CA VAL A 95 5.03 -14.96 -4.15
C VAL A 95 6.45 -15.34 -3.74
N LEU A 96 7.39 -14.41 -3.81
CA LEU A 96 8.77 -14.64 -3.43
C LEU A 96 8.90 -15.03 -1.94
N PHE A 97 8.08 -14.43 -1.07
CA PHE A 97 8.02 -14.80 0.34
C PHE A 97 7.47 -16.23 0.53
N ALA A 98 6.37 -16.56 -0.16
CA ALA A 98 5.74 -17.88 -0.09
C ALA A 98 6.64 -19.03 -0.56
N THR A 99 7.55 -18.75 -1.52
CA THR A 99 8.48 -19.73 -2.11
C THR A 99 9.87 -19.70 -1.49
N GLY A 100 10.11 -18.77 -0.55
CA GLY A 100 11.43 -18.59 0.06
C GLY A 100 11.75 -19.66 1.10
N ASP A 101 13.00 -20.16 1.09
CA ASP A 101 13.49 -21.18 2.02
C ASP A 101 14.63 -20.65 2.92
N GLY A 102 14.91 -19.36 2.89
CA GLY A 102 15.98 -18.78 3.70
C GLY A 102 15.88 -17.27 3.86
N LEU A 103 16.60 -16.77 4.87
CA LEU A 103 16.60 -15.37 5.28
C LEU A 103 16.82 -14.35 4.14
N PRO A 104 17.81 -14.54 3.21
CA PRO A 104 18.04 -13.56 2.14
C PRO A 104 16.83 -13.40 1.21
N THR A 105 16.18 -14.51 0.85
CA THR A 105 14.99 -14.51 -0.01
C THR A 105 13.81 -13.84 0.70
N LEU A 106 13.56 -14.19 1.97
CA LEU A 106 12.49 -13.62 2.76
C LEU A 106 12.71 -12.12 3.02
N ALA A 107 13.95 -11.69 3.27
CA ALA A 107 14.28 -10.27 3.43
C ALA A 107 14.06 -9.48 2.13
N SER A 108 14.51 -10.01 0.99
CA SER A 108 14.27 -9.41 -0.32
C SER A 108 12.76 -9.29 -0.63
N ALA A 109 12.01 -10.35 -0.33
CA ALA A 109 10.56 -10.37 -0.46
C ALA A 109 9.88 -9.30 0.41
N ARG A 110 10.32 -9.14 1.66
CA ARG A 110 9.85 -8.10 2.58
C ARG A 110 10.14 -6.69 2.06
N GLY A 111 11.32 -6.48 1.47
CA GLY A 111 11.67 -5.22 0.82
C GLY A 111 10.73 -4.91 -0.34
N LEU A 112 10.45 -5.88 -1.22
CA LEU A 112 9.50 -5.72 -2.34
C LEU A 112 8.08 -5.44 -1.83
N ILE A 113 7.63 -6.15 -0.81
CA ILE A 113 6.31 -5.93 -0.21
C ILE A 113 6.22 -4.50 0.38
N GLY A 114 7.23 -4.08 1.15
CA GLY A 114 7.27 -2.74 1.74
C GLY A 114 7.26 -1.63 0.69
N LEU A 115 8.05 -1.79 -0.38
CA LEU A 115 8.02 -0.91 -1.56
C LEU A 115 6.63 -0.89 -2.19
N GLY A 116 6.04 -2.05 -2.43
CA GLY A 116 4.77 -2.20 -3.15
C GLY A 116 3.57 -1.58 -2.43
N VAL A 117 3.52 -1.65 -1.09
CA VAL A 117 2.40 -1.07 -0.32
C VAL A 117 2.61 0.41 0.05
N SER A 118 3.74 1.01 -0.32
CA SER A 118 4.11 2.38 0.09
C SER A 118 3.17 3.46 -0.45
N ALA A 119 2.49 3.22 -1.59
CA ALA A 119 1.55 4.15 -2.19
C ALA A 119 0.13 4.07 -1.63
N CYS A 120 -0.26 2.99 -0.94
CA CYS A 120 -1.66 2.66 -0.68
C CYS A 120 -2.45 3.76 0.06
N LEU A 121 -1.85 4.49 1.00
CA LEU A 121 -2.52 5.62 1.64
C LEU A 121 -2.50 6.86 0.75
N MET A 122 -1.32 7.27 0.27
CA MET A 122 -1.18 8.49 -0.51
C MET A 122 -1.93 8.41 -1.85
N GLY A 123 -1.89 7.25 -2.51
CA GLY A 123 -2.65 6.98 -3.73
C GLY A 123 -4.14 7.08 -3.51
N GLY A 124 -4.65 6.47 -2.42
CA GLY A 124 -6.05 6.56 -2.03
C GLY A 124 -6.49 8.00 -1.75
N LEU A 125 -5.74 8.73 -0.91
CA LEU A 125 -6.04 10.13 -0.59
C LEU A 125 -6.02 11.01 -1.83
N LYS A 126 -5.02 10.86 -2.70
CA LYS A 126 -4.96 11.58 -3.98
C LYS A 126 -6.11 11.18 -4.91
N GLY A 127 -6.45 9.90 -5.00
CA GLY A 127 -7.62 9.44 -5.73
C GLY A 127 -8.91 10.10 -5.22
N PHE A 128 -9.07 10.23 -3.91
CA PHE A 128 -10.27 10.87 -3.33
C PHE A 128 -10.35 12.36 -3.67
N THR A 129 -9.24 13.10 -3.66
CA THR A 129 -9.26 14.53 -4.03
C THR A 129 -9.68 14.78 -5.48
N LEU A 130 -9.47 13.81 -6.37
CA LEU A 130 -9.85 13.92 -7.77
C LEU A 130 -11.35 13.65 -8.02
N TRP A 131 -12.00 12.85 -7.16
CA TRP A 131 -13.33 12.33 -7.42
C TRP A 131 -14.40 12.73 -6.40
N PHE A 132 -13.99 13.07 -5.18
CA PHE A 132 -14.93 13.44 -4.12
C PHE A 132 -14.89 14.95 -3.84
N PRO A 133 -16.02 15.57 -3.48
CA PRO A 133 -16.06 16.97 -3.06
C PRO A 133 -15.31 17.14 -1.74
N ARG A 134 -14.77 18.35 -1.53
CA ARG A 134 -13.90 18.66 -0.37
C ARG A 134 -14.55 18.34 0.98
N GLU A 135 -15.84 18.54 1.10
CA GLU A 135 -16.63 18.28 2.31
C GLU A 135 -16.64 16.81 2.73
N LYS A 136 -16.44 15.87 1.77
CA LYS A 136 -16.42 14.43 2.02
C LYS A 136 -15.02 13.86 2.26
N LEU A 137 -13.96 14.60 1.97
CA LEU A 137 -12.59 14.08 2.04
C LEU A 137 -12.22 13.61 3.45
N ALA A 138 -12.60 14.35 4.49
CA ALA A 138 -12.35 13.95 5.88
C ALA A 138 -13.01 12.61 6.22
N SER A 139 -14.27 12.41 5.81
CA SER A 139 -14.98 11.14 6.02
C SER A 139 -14.35 9.99 5.23
N MET A 140 -13.95 10.23 3.97
CA MET A 140 -13.28 9.22 3.14
C MET A 140 -11.93 8.81 3.74
N THR A 141 -11.18 9.77 4.28
CA THR A 141 -9.94 9.50 5.01
C THR A 141 -10.19 8.64 6.26
N GLY A 142 -11.23 8.95 7.03
CA GLY A 142 -11.62 8.14 8.19
C GLY A 142 -11.99 6.70 7.79
N TYR A 143 -12.75 6.54 6.72
CA TYR A 143 -13.16 5.20 6.24
C TYR A 143 -11.98 4.38 5.72
N ILE A 144 -11.06 4.96 4.96
CA ILE A 144 -9.90 4.20 4.47
C ILE A 144 -8.99 3.80 5.65
N MET A 145 -8.80 4.65 6.64
CA MET A 145 -8.05 4.32 7.85
C MET A 145 -8.70 3.18 8.64
N SER A 146 -10.04 3.16 8.72
CA SER A 146 -10.79 2.06 9.33
C SER A 146 -10.59 0.74 8.58
N CYS A 147 -10.53 0.78 7.24
CA CYS A 147 -10.20 -0.40 6.42
C CYS A 147 -8.78 -0.90 6.69
N GLY A 148 -7.81 0.00 6.88
CA GLY A 148 -6.47 -0.38 7.32
C GLY A 148 -6.47 -1.07 8.69
N ALA A 149 -7.17 -0.50 9.66
CA ALA A 149 -7.32 -1.11 10.98
C ALA A 149 -7.94 -2.52 10.91
N LEU A 150 -8.96 -2.72 10.06
CA LEU A 150 -9.53 -4.05 9.78
C LEU A 150 -8.49 -5.01 9.19
N GLY A 151 -7.58 -4.53 8.33
CA GLY A 151 -6.46 -5.31 7.81
C GLY A 151 -5.54 -5.81 8.93
N ALA A 152 -5.18 -4.93 9.88
CA ALA A 152 -4.36 -5.31 11.03
C ALA A 152 -5.08 -6.32 11.95
N VAL A 153 -6.39 -6.12 12.19
CA VAL A 153 -7.20 -7.07 12.98
C VAL A 153 -7.28 -8.43 12.28
N THR A 154 -7.47 -8.45 10.97
CA THR A 154 -7.53 -9.71 10.19
C THR A 154 -6.19 -10.45 10.23
N ALA A 155 -5.07 -9.73 10.25
CA ALA A 155 -3.73 -10.29 10.34
C ALA A 155 -3.35 -10.77 11.75
N SER A 156 -4.23 -10.68 12.75
CA SER A 156 -4.02 -11.19 14.11
C SER A 156 -4.76 -12.51 14.32
N ALA A 157 -5.70 -12.57 15.27
CA ALA A 157 -6.41 -13.81 15.63
C ALA A 157 -7.10 -14.53 14.45
N PRO A 158 -7.74 -13.85 13.46
CA PRO A 158 -8.32 -14.55 12.31
C PRO A 158 -7.29 -15.29 11.46
N LEU A 159 -6.14 -14.65 11.20
CA LEU A 159 -5.05 -15.30 10.46
C LEU A 159 -4.44 -16.44 11.27
N GLU A 160 -4.17 -16.22 12.56
CA GLU A 160 -3.64 -17.26 13.46
C GLU A 160 -4.53 -18.53 13.46
N ALA A 161 -5.85 -18.36 13.50
CA ALA A 161 -6.81 -19.47 13.41
C ALA A 161 -6.79 -20.17 12.02
N LEU A 162 -6.37 -19.49 10.96
CA LEU A 162 -6.31 -20.04 9.62
C LEU A 162 -4.99 -20.75 9.31
N LEU A 163 -3.88 -20.35 9.96
CA LEU A 163 -2.54 -20.88 9.72
C LEU A 163 -2.45 -22.42 9.82
N PRO A 164 -3.11 -23.11 10.77
CA PRO A 164 -3.05 -24.57 10.85
C PRO A 164 -3.59 -25.28 9.61
N PHE A 165 -4.45 -24.65 8.83
CA PHE A 165 -5.08 -25.23 7.64
C PHE A 165 -4.32 -24.93 6.36
N ILE A 166 -3.75 -23.71 6.23
CA ILE A 166 -3.12 -23.26 4.97
C ILE A 166 -1.62 -23.05 5.09
N GLY A 167 -1.08 -23.02 6.30
CA GLY A 167 0.31 -22.64 6.56
C GLY A 167 0.62 -21.17 6.24
N TRP A 168 1.77 -20.70 6.68
CA TRP A 168 2.21 -19.33 6.39
C TRP A 168 2.47 -19.10 4.89
N ARG A 169 2.95 -20.11 4.17
CA ARG A 169 3.12 -20.04 2.71
C ARG A 169 1.79 -19.85 2.00
N GLY A 170 0.76 -20.60 2.40
CA GLY A 170 -0.60 -20.46 1.85
C GLY A 170 -1.20 -19.08 2.10
N ALA A 171 -0.96 -18.50 3.27
CA ALA A 171 -1.36 -17.12 3.58
C ALA A 171 -0.72 -16.11 2.61
N PHE A 172 0.56 -16.25 2.28
CA PHE A 172 1.23 -15.36 1.32
C PHE A 172 0.78 -15.59 -0.13
N TRP A 173 0.41 -16.80 -0.52
CA TRP A 173 -0.25 -17.04 -1.81
C TRP A 173 -1.60 -16.33 -1.90
N MET A 174 -2.40 -16.35 -0.84
CA MET A 174 -3.66 -15.60 -0.79
C MET A 174 -3.42 -14.10 -0.88
N VAL A 175 -2.43 -13.57 -0.17
CA VAL A 175 -2.04 -12.15 -0.25
C VAL A 175 -1.59 -11.78 -1.66
N ALA A 176 -0.81 -12.64 -2.33
CA ALA A 176 -0.40 -12.42 -3.72
C ALA A 176 -1.62 -12.30 -4.65
N ALA A 177 -2.56 -13.23 -4.54
CA ALA A 177 -3.80 -13.20 -5.34
C ALA A 177 -4.64 -11.95 -5.05
N LEU A 178 -4.79 -11.57 -3.77
CA LEU A 178 -5.52 -10.37 -3.38
C LEU A 178 -4.83 -9.09 -3.88
N SER A 179 -3.50 -9.03 -3.86
CA SER A 179 -2.72 -7.88 -4.35
C SER A 179 -2.90 -7.70 -5.86
N VAL A 180 -2.82 -8.79 -6.63
CA VAL A 180 -3.06 -8.76 -8.08
C VAL A 180 -4.52 -8.40 -8.38
N GLY A 181 -5.47 -8.97 -7.65
CA GLY A 181 -6.90 -8.62 -7.77
C GLY A 181 -7.17 -7.15 -7.47
N SER A 182 -6.57 -6.60 -6.42
CA SER A 182 -6.68 -5.17 -6.06
C SER A 182 -6.04 -4.28 -7.14
N ALA A 183 -4.88 -4.66 -7.66
CA ALA A 183 -4.22 -3.94 -8.76
C ALA A 183 -5.12 -3.90 -10.01
N ALA A 184 -5.72 -5.04 -10.38
CA ALA A 184 -6.64 -5.13 -11.49
C ALA A 184 -7.91 -4.28 -11.26
N LEU A 185 -8.49 -4.35 -10.04
CA LEU A 185 -9.64 -3.53 -9.67
C LEU A 185 -9.33 -2.04 -9.80
N ILE A 186 -8.21 -1.55 -9.27
CA ILE A 186 -7.80 -0.14 -9.40
C ILE A 186 -7.63 0.22 -10.87
N PHE A 187 -6.92 -0.61 -11.63
CA PHE A 187 -6.60 -0.32 -13.02
C PHE A 187 -7.84 -0.26 -13.93
N PHE A 188 -8.79 -1.17 -13.76
CA PHE A 188 -9.98 -1.25 -14.62
C PHE A 188 -11.17 -0.42 -14.12
N SER A 189 -11.26 -0.15 -12.81
CA SER A 189 -12.40 0.62 -12.25
C SER A 189 -12.28 2.12 -12.45
N MET A 190 -11.05 2.65 -12.49
CA MET A 190 -10.81 4.09 -12.62
C MET A 190 -10.54 4.48 -14.07
N HIS A 191 -11.14 5.61 -14.49
CA HIS A 191 -10.72 6.32 -15.69
C HIS A 191 -9.77 7.45 -15.30
N ASP A 192 -8.71 7.67 -16.08
CA ASP A 192 -7.84 8.82 -15.89
C ASP A 192 -8.68 10.10 -16.12
N LYS A 193 -8.75 10.99 -15.14
CA LYS A 193 -9.28 12.34 -15.36
C LYS A 193 -8.19 13.19 -16.00
N ASP A 194 -8.51 13.83 -17.13
CA ASP A 194 -7.67 14.84 -17.72
C ASP A 194 -7.38 15.93 -16.68
N GLY A 195 -6.10 16.21 -16.41
CA GLY A 195 -5.64 17.15 -15.37
C GLY A 195 -4.95 16.49 -14.17
N SER A 196 -4.85 15.15 -14.09
CA SER A 196 -4.08 14.46 -13.05
C SER A 196 -2.56 14.50 -13.27
N HIS A 197 -2.12 15.02 -14.39
CA HIS A 197 -0.71 15.12 -14.75
C HIS A 197 -0.20 16.50 -14.37
N GLY A 198 0.36 16.65 -13.19
CA GLY A 198 1.14 17.82 -12.82
C GLY A 198 2.34 17.95 -13.76
N SER A 199 2.52 19.13 -14.35
CA SER A 199 3.68 19.46 -15.20
C SER A 199 4.97 19.65 -14.38
N GLU A 200 4.96 19.35 -13.09
CA GLU A 200 6.15 19.49 -12.26
C GLU A 200 7.22 18.49 -12.68
N THR A 201 8.31 19.02 -13.21
CA THR A 201 9.49 18.26 -13.58
C THR A 201 10.14 17.71 -12.31
N LEU A 202 10.73 16.50 -12.38
CA LEU A 202 11.49 15.88 -11.27
C LEU A 202 12.52 16.87 -10.68
N GLN A 203 13.07 17.77 -11.53
CA GLN A 203 14.00 18.81 -11.10
C GLN A 203 13.34 19.88 -10.24
N GLU A 204 12.07 20.24 -10.50
CA GLU A 204 11.32 21.23 -9.70
C GLU A 204 10.94 20.64 -8.34
N ALA A 205 10.50 19.39 -8.29
CA ALA A 205 10.23 18.69 -7.04
C ALA A 205 11.49 18.53 -6.16
N LEU A 206 12.64 18.17 -6.77
CA LEU A 206 13.92 18.08 -6.07
C LEU A 206 14.46 19.48 -5.67
N ARG A 207 14.16 20.52 -6.46
CA ARG A 207 14.51 21.89 -6.13
C ARG A 207 13.69 22.40 -4.94
N GLY A 208 12.40 22.09 -4.89
CA GLY A 208 11.54 22.41 -3.75
C GLY A 208 12.03 21.77 -2.45
N VAL A 209 12.48 20.52 -2.48
CA VAL A 209 13.10 19.85 -1.31
C VAL A 209 14.41 20.51 -0.88
N ARG A 210 15.18 21.04 -1.85
CA ARG A 210 16.46 21.74 -1.58
C ARG A 210 16.26 23.18 -1.14
N GLU A 211 15.14 23.81 -1.52
CA GLU A 211 14.78 25.19 -1.19
C GLU A 211 13.88 25.30 0.04
N VAL A 212 13.51 24.17 0.71
CA VAL A 212 12.90 24.26 2.05
C VAL A 212 13.93 24.94 2.95
N PRO A 213 13.77 26.26 3.24
CA PRO A 213 14.69 26.91 4.15
C PRO A 213 14.56 26.15 5.46
N VAL A 214 15.67 25.74 6.02
CA VAL A 214 15.74 25.42 7.43
C VAL A 214 15.33 26.71 8.12
N ALA A 215 14.03 26.88 8.30
CA ALA A 215 13.46 28.04 8.96
C ALA A 215 13.95 27.98 10.41
N ARG A 216 15.06 28.65 10.64
CA ARG A 216 15.68 28.86 11.95
C ARG A 216 14.77 29.68 12.88
N GLU A 217 13.60 30.12 12.37
CA GLU A 217 12.66 31.01 13.04
C GLU A 217 11.45 30.30 13.66
N VAL A 218 11.33 28.98 13.61
CA VAL A 218 10.17 28.26 14.17
C VAL A 218 10.40 27.79 15.62
N TRP A 219 11.56 28.11 16.23
CA TRP A 219 11.90 27.70 17.59
C TRP A 219 12.22 28.92 18.50
N CYS A 220 11.43 29.96 18.43
CA CYS A 220 11.38 31.03 19.45
C CYS A 220 9.97 31.16 20.00
#